data_f0202e0d1cda7e7c4b71c758760efe43
#
_entry.id   f0202e0d1cda7e7c4b71c758760efe43
#
_cell.length_a   1.000
_cell.length_b   1.000
_cell.length_c   1.000
_cell.angle_alpha   90.00
_cell.angle_beta   90.00
_cell.angle_gamma   90.00
#
_symmetry.space_group_name_H-M   'P 1'
#
loop_
_entity.id
_entity.type
_entity.pdbx_description
1 polymer ?
#
loop_
_entity_poly.entity_id
_entity_poly.type
_entity_poly.pdbx_seq_one_letter_code
_entity_poly.pdbx_strand_id
1 'polypeptide(L)'
;CIKPIENGERKWINTHTYTSSEITRVARVAFDLAKKRSNKVTSCEKSNVMEAGQLWKEEVQALHEKEYKDVELSHMLADNCAMQLLRNPKQFDVIVTDNLFGDMLSDQASMLTGSLGLLPSASLGAKNKDGEMRAMYEPIHGSAPDIAGKGLANPIATILSFAMALRYSLDLNKEAVSLEKAVQDLSLIHIWRCRRAITC
;
A
#
# COMPACT_ATOMS: atom_id res chain seq x y z
N CYS A 1 -22.83 -11.44 -0.73
CA CYS A 1 -23.60 -11.05 0.46
C CYS A 1 -24.85 -11.91 0.56
N ILE A 2 -24.95 -12.73 1.60
CA ILE A 2 -26.19 -13.42 1.97
C ILE A 2 -26.98 -12.45 2.82
N LYS A 3 -28.25 -12.19 2.47
CA LYS A 3 -29.15 -11.32 3.22
C LYS A 3 -30.30 -12.19 3.80
N PRO A 4 -30.06 -13.07 4.77
CA PRO A 4 -31.11 -13.86 5.35
C PRO A 4 -31.96 -13.02 6.29
N ILE A 5 -33.25 -13.30 6.31
CA ILE A 5 -34.15 -12.83 7.37
C ILE A 5 -34.25 -13.98 8.36
N GLU A 6 -33.73 -13.83 9.55
CA GLU A 6 -33.91 -14.75 10.68
C GLU A 6 -34.83 -14.09 11.72
N ASN A 7 -35.92 -14.77 12.07
CA ASN A 7 -36.87 -14.31 13.09
C ASN A 7 -37.43 -12.90 12.85
N GLY A 8 -37.63 -12.48 11.60
CA GLY A 8 -38.11 -11.15 11.26
C GLY A 8 -37.04 -10.05 11.29
N GLU A 9 -35.81 -10.35 11.66
CA GLU A 9 -34.69 -9.41 11.67
C GLU A 9 -33.83 -9.52 10.40
N ARG A 10 -33.26 -8.40 9.97
CA ARG A 10 -32.33 -8.34 8.85
C ARG A 10 -30.93 -8.68 9.34
N LYS A 11 -30.31 -9.73 8.79
CA LYS A 11 -28.95 -10.18 9.13
C LYS A 11 -28.02 -10.05 7.92
N TRP A 12 -26.83 -9.51 8.12
CA TRP A 12 -25.81 -9.37 7.11
C TRP A 12 -24.54 -10.11 7.55
N ILE A 13 -23.96 -10.89 6.64
CA ILE A 13 -22.73 -11.65 6.90
C ILE A 13 -21.75 -11.35 5.79
N ASN A 14 -20.53 -10.98 6.16
CA ASN A 14 -19.37 -10.91 5.29
C ASN A 14 -18.35 -11.96 5.71
N THR A 15 -17.81 -12.68 4.74
CA THR A 15 -16.78 -13.70 4.98
C THR A 15 -15.41 -13.13 4.61
N HIS A 16 -14.47 -13.20 5.55
CA HIS A 16 -13.07 -12.85 5.35
C HIS A 16 -12.27 -14.15 5.18
N THR A 17 -11.71 -14.36 3.99
CA THR A 17 -11.07 -15.64 3.62
C THR A 17 -9.73 -15.38 2.97
N TYR A 18 -8.69 -16.06 3.45
CA TYR A 18 -7.36 -16.12 2.85
C TYR A 18 -6.84 -17.54 2.82
N THR A 19 -6.05 -17.86 1.81
CA THR A 19 -5.33 -19.13 1.69
C THR A 19 -3.84 -18.93 1.92
N SER A 20 -3.14 -19.98 2.35
CA SER A 20 -1.68 -19.96 2.55
C SER A 20 -0.92 -19.48 1.31
N SER A 21 -1.36 -19.88 0.12
CA SER A 21 -0.72 -19.48 -1.15
C SER A 21 -0.90 -18.00 -1.47
N GLU A 22 -2.02 -17.39 -1.13
CA GLU A 22 -2.25 -15.94 -1.30
C GLU A 22 -1.39 -15.15 -0.35
N ILE A 23 -1.34 -15.55 0.91
CA ILE A 23 -0.52 -14.91 1.96
C ILE A 23 0.96 -14.98 1.60
N THR A 24 1.48 -16.16 1.30
CA THR A 24 2.91 -16.34 0.97
C THR A 24 3.30 -15.60 -0.30
N ARG A 25 2.41 -15.48 -1.28
CA ARG A 25 2.67 -14.72 -2.51
C ARG A 25 2.87 -13.22 -2.23
N VAL A 26 2.00 -12.59 -1.46
CA VAL A 26 2.13 -11.17 -1.14
C VAL A 26 3.28 -10.92 -0.16
N ALA A 27 3.52 -11.82 0.79
CA ALA A 27 4.63 -11.73 1.71
C ALA A 27 5.99 -11.79 1.01
N ARG A 28 6.16 -12.62 -0.02
CA ARG A 28 7.37 -12.64 -0.87
C ARG A 28 7.63 -11.28 -1.51
N VAL A 29 6.60 -10.65 -2.07
CA VAL A 29 6.74 -9.31 -2.67
C VAL A 29 7.19 -8.30 -1.62
N ALA A 30 6.65 -8.37 -0.41
CA ALA A 30 7.05 -7.48 0.68
C ALA A 30 8.51 -7.69 1.12
N PHE A 31 8.96 -8.93 1.29
CA PHE A 31 10.34 -9.24 1.64
C PHE A 31 11.32 -8.85 0.53
N ASP A 32 11.01 -9.15 -0.73
CA ASP A 32 11.84 -8.76 -1.88
C ASP A 32 11.93 -7.24 -2.03
N LEU A 33 10.86 -6.52 -1.72
CA LEU A 33 10.86 -5.08 -1.69
C LEU A 33 11.72 -4.53 -0.55
N ALA A 34 11.62 -5.11 0.66
CA ALA A 34 12.40 -4.71 1.82
C ALA A 34 13.92 -4.86 1.58
N LYS A 35 14.36 -5.93 0.92
CA LYS A 35 15.77 -6.13 0.52
C LYS A 35 16.33 -5.01 -0.37
N LYS A 36 15.47 -4.29 -1.09
CA LYS A 36 15.83 -3.14 -1.93
C LYS A 36 15.74 -1.81 -1.18
N ARG A 37 15.31 -1.83 0.08
CA ARG A 37 15.07 -0.67 0.94
C ARG A 37 15.87 -0.80 2.25
N SER A 38 15.21 -0.59 3.40
CA SER A 38 15.88 -0.64 4.72
C SER A 38 15.87 -2.02 5.36
N ASN A 39 15.53 -3.06 4.60
CA ASN A 39 15.57 -4.47 5.00
C ASN A 39 14.66 -4.82 6.19
N LYS A 40 13.49 -4.16 6.27
CA LYS A 40 12.56 -4.32 7.37
C LYS A 40 11.12 -4.51 6.88
N VAL A 41 10.43 -5.53 7.39
CA VAL A 41 9.02 -5.82 7.13
C VAL A 41 8.23 -5.79 8.44
N THR A 42 7.12 -5.07 8.47
CA THR A 42 6.11 -5.18 9.51
C THR A 42 4.88 -5.89 8.94
N SER A 43 4.63 -7.10 9.41
CA SER A 43 3.42 -7.86 9.08
C SER A 43 2.29 -7.41 10.00
N CYS A 44 1.24 -6.84 9.38
CA CYS A 44 0.10 -6.28 10.10
C CYS A 44 -1.13 -7.15 9.89
N GLU A 45 -1.75 -7.58 10.98
CA GLU A 45 -2.88 -8.52 10.99
C GLU A 45 -3.75 -8.35 12.24
N LYS A 46 -4.79 -9.16 12.39
CA LYS A 46 -5.69 -9.15 13.56
C LYS A 46 -5.83 -10.55 14.16
N SER A 47 -4.69 -11.19 14.44
CA SER A 47 -4.60 -12.57 14.95
C SER A 47 -5.27 -12.79 16.31
N ASN A 48 -5.47 -11.74 17.08
CA ASN A 48 -6.09 -11.84 18.40
C ASN A 48 -7.62 -12.04 18.38
N VAL A 49 -8.27 -11.85 17.23
CA VAL A 49 -9.75 -11.96 17.08
C VAL A 49 -10.20 -12.58 15.76
N MET A 50 -9.29 -12.83 14.83
CA MET A 50 -9.61 -13.36 13.49
C MET A 50 -8.75 -14.58 13.15
N GLU A 51 -9.39 -15.70 12.83
CA GLU A 51 -8.69 -16.92 12.39
C GLU A 51 -7.88 -16.71 11.11
N ALA A 52 -8.40 -15.93 10.17
CA ALA A 52 -7.65 -15.54 8.97
C ALA A 52 -6.39 -14.69 9.32
N GLY A 53 -6.46 -13.88 10.37
CA GLY A 53 -5.31 -13.14 10.89
C GLY A 53 -4.27 -14.05 11.56
N GLN A 54 -4.72 -15.09 12.26
CA GLN A 54 -3.82 -16.09 12.83
C GLN A 54 -3.06 -16.84 11.74
N LEU A 55 -3.78 -17.34 10.72
CA LEU A 55 -3.17 -17.97 9.55
C LEU A 55 -2.17 -17.03 8.85
N TRP A 56 -2.54 -15.76 8.67
CA TRP A 56 -1.65 -14.75 8.10
C TRP A 56 -0.32 -14.67 8.83
N LYS A 57 -0.37 -14.56 10.14
CA LYS A 57 0.81 -14.46 10.99
C LYS A 57 1.70 -15.70 10.86
N GLU A 58 1.10 -16.89 10.93
CA GLU A 58 1.81 -18.16 10.85
C GLU A 58 2.50 -18.35 9.50
N GLU A 59 1.82 -18.06 8.39
CA GLU A 59 2.37 -18.22 7.05
C GLU A 59 3.50 -17.20 6.76
N VAL A 60 3.35 -15.96 7.18
CA VAL A 60 4.39 -14.94 7.03
C VAL A 60 5.62 -15.30 7.86
N GLN A 61 5.43 -15.78 9.10
CA GLN A 61 6.52 -16.23 9.96
C GLN A 61 7.25 -17.45 9.36
N ALA A 62 6.51 -18.46 8.91
CA ALA A 62 7.08 -19.66 8.30
C ALA A 62 7.89 -19.34 7.03
N LEU A 63 7.38 -18.45 6.19
CA LEU A 63 8.07 -18.00 5.00
C LEU A 63 9.37 -17.25 5.35
N HIS A 64 9.32 -16.36 6.32
CA HIS A 64 10.50 -15.63 6.81
C HIS A 64 11.59 -16.59 7.30
N GLU A 65 11.23 -17.54 8.16
CA GLU A 65 12.17 -18.52 8.72
C GLU A 65 12.81 -19.42 7.65
N LYS A 66 12.08 -19.69 6.57
CA LYS A 66 12.55 -20.55 5.49
C LYS A 66 13.44 -19.82 4.48
N GLU A 67 13.08 -18.59 4.08
CA GLU A 67 13.62 -17.96 2.88
C GLU A 67 14.18 -16.54 3.10
N TYR A 68 13.82 -15.86 4.21
CA TYR A 68 14.09 -14.43 4.41
C TYR A 68 14.66 -14.09 5.78
N LYS A 69 15.46 -14.98 6.38
CA LYS A 69 16.08 -14.78 7.70
C LYS A 69 16.96 -13.52 7.81
N ASP A 70 17.41 -13.04 6.68
CA ASP A 70 18.22 -11.82 6.53
C ASP A 70 17.42 -10.52 6.58
N VAL A 71 16.09 -10.59 6.56
CA VAL A 71 15.18 -9.43 6.66
C VAL A 71 14.65 -9.32 8.08
N GLU A 72 14.65 -8.11 8.65
CA GLU A 72 14.00 -7.88 9.96
C GLU A 72 12.48 -8.03 9.81
N LEU A 73 11.87 -8.96 10.54
CA LEU A 73 10.42 -9.15 10.59
C LEU A 73 9.87 -8.78 11.96
N SER A 74 8.81 -7.99 11.97
CA SER A 74 7.99 -7.73 13.15
C SER A 74 6.51 -7.97 12.85
N HIS A 75 5.75 -8.48 13.82
CA HIS A 75 4.30 -8.60 13.73
C HIS A 75 3.63 -7.50 14.56
N MET A 76 2.57 -6.93 14.04
CA MET A 76 1.84 -5.85 14.70
C MET A 76 0.35 -5.98 14.45
N LEU A 77 -0.46 -5.90 15.51
CA LEU A 77 -1.92 -5.87 15.35
C LEU A 77 -2.36 -4.61 14.61
N ALA A 78 -3.38 -4.72 13.77
CA ALA A 78 -3.81 -3.66 12.87
C ALA A 78 -4.18 -2.36 13.58
N ASP A 79 -4.84 -2.43 14.73
CA ASP A 79 -5.17 -1.27 15.55
C ASP A 79 -3.92 -0.59 16.14
N ASN A 80 -2.93 -1.36 16.56
CA ASN A 80 -1.65 -0.81 16.99
C ASN A 80 -0.89 -0.19 15.82
N CYS A 81 -0.89 -0.84 14.65
CA CYS A 81 -0.26 -0.29 13.44
C CYS A 81 -0.85 1.07 13.09
N ALA A 82 -2.18 1.21 13.14
CA ALA A 82 -2.88 2.47 12.93
C ALA A 82 -2.41 3.58 13.89
N MET A 83 -2.26 3.27 15.18
CA MET A 83 -1.74 4.24 16.16
C MET A 83 -0.27 4.58 15.89
N GLN A 84 0.55 3.59 15.57
CA GLN A 84 1.98 3.79 15.34
C GLN A 84 2.28 4.55 14.04
N LEU A 85 1.45 4.43 13.02
CA LEU A 85 1.55 5.26 11.81
C LEU A 85 1.43 6.75 12.14
N LEU A 86 0.58 7.14 13.07
CA LEU A 86 0.45 8.53 13.51
C LEU A 86 1.58 8.95 14.48
N ARG A 87 1.94 8.06 15.40
CA ARG A 87 2.90 8.36 16.46
C ARG A 87 4.35 8.38 15.99
N ASN A 88 4.74 7.38 15.20
CA ASN A 88 6.11 7.18 14.74
C ASN A 88 6.15 6.50 13.35
N PRO A 89 5.72 7.20 12.28
CA PRO A 89 5.67 6.61 10.94
C PRO A 89 7.04 6.16 10.43
N LYS A 90 8.13 6.78 10.88
CA LYS A 90 9.50 6.47 10.41
C LYS A 90 10.03 5.11 10.90
N GLN A 91 9.33 4.43 11.81
CA GLN A 91 9.71 3.08 12.22
C GLN A 91 9.40 2.02 11.15
N PHE A 92 8.53 2.32 10.22
CA PHE A 92 8.12 1.42 9.15
C PHE A 92 8.98 1.61 7.90
N ASP A 93 9.28 0.49 7.24
CA ASP A 93 9.87 0.48 5.90
C ASP A 93 8.90 -0.13 4.89
N VAL A 94 8.57 -1.41 5.08
CA VAL A 94 7.53 -2.11 4.31
C VAL A 94 6.50 -2.66 5.29
N ILE A 95 5.22 -2.37 5.04
CA ILE A 95 4.10 -2.98 5.76
C ILE A 95 3.43 -3.97 4.82
N VAL A 96 3.27 -5.23 5.26
CA VAL A 96 2.46 -6.24 4.57
C VAL A 96 1.22 -6.55 5.39
N THR A 97 0.06 -6.50 4.77
CA THR A 97 -1.22 -6.66 5.44
C THR A 97 -2.29 -7.20 4.47
N ASP A 98 -3.41 -7.65 4.99
CA ASP A 98 -4.55 -8.07 4.21
C ASP A 98 -5.26 -6.90 3.50
N ASN A 99 -6.24 -7.21 2.67
CA ASN A 99 -6.96 -6.21 1.88
C ASN A 99 -7.69 -5.19 2.75
N LEU A 100 -8.44 -5.63 3.76
CA LEU A 100 -9.28 -4.75 4.58
C LEU A 100 -8.44 -3.77 5.41
N PHE A 101 -7.47 -4.29 6.14
CA PHE A 101 -6.60 -3.44 6.96
C PHE A 101 -5.65 -2.63 6.10
N GLY A 102 -5.21 -3.16 4.95
CA GLY A 102 -4.38 -2.46 3.99
C GLY A 102 -5.03 -1.20 3.43
N ASP A 103 -6.30 -1.28 3.05
CA ASP A 103 -7.10 -0.15 2.60
C ASP A 103 -7.16 0.94 3.68
N MET A 104 -7.56 0.57 4.90
CA MET A 104 -7.67 1.51 6.02
C MET A 104 -6.33 2.14 6.40
N LEU A 105 -5.26 1.35 6.46
CA LEU A 105 -3.94 1.83 6.87
C LEU A 105 -3.27 2.68 5.79
N SER A 106 -3.49 2.39 4.50
CA SER A 106 -2.95 3.21 3.40
C SER A 106 -3.62 4.58 3.35
N ASP A 107 -4.94 4.65 3.55
CA ASP A 107 -5.66 5.92 3.63
C ASP A 107 -5.18 6.77 4.81
N GLN A 108 -4.99 6.13 5.98
CA GLN A 108 -4.44 6.80 7.14
C GLN A 108 -3.01 7.29 6.89
N ALA A 109 -2.16 6.47 6.28
CA ALA A 109 -0.79 6.83 5.94
C ALA A 109 -0.74 7.97 4.91
N SER A 110 -1.73 8.09 4.02
CA SER A 110 -1.81 9.18 3.04
C SER A 110 -1.87 10.56 3.71
N MET A 111 -2.46 10.65 4.88
CA MET A 111 -2.55 11.90 5.64
C MET A 111 -1.20 12.37 6.15
N LEU A 112 -0.19 11.50 6.26
CA LEU A 112 1.19 11.88 6.59
C LEU A 112 1.85 12.70 5.47
N THR A 113 1.42 12.51 4.23
CA THR A 113 1.86 13.30 3.07
C THR A 113 0.99 14.53 2.83
N GLY A 114 -0.15 14.62 3.50
CA GLY A 114 -1.09 15.74 3.45
C GLY A 114 -2.10 15.71 2.30
N SER A 115 -2.06 14.70 1.42
CA SER A 115 -3.02 14.59 0.32
C SER A 115 -3.07 13.18 -0.26
N LEU A 116 -4.28 12.66 -0.49
CA LEU A 116 -4.52 11.44 -1.27
C LEU A 116 -4.00 11.56 -2.72
N GLY A 117 -3.99 12.77 -3.27
CA GLY A 117 -3.49 13.05 -4.62
C GLY A 117 -1.97 12.91 -4.80
N LEU A 118 -1.25 12.45 -3.78
CA LEU A 118 0.19 12.22 -3.83
C LEU A 118 0.57 10.73 -3.87
N LEU A 119 -0.38 9.81 -3.64
CA LEU A 119 -0.09 8.40 -3.47
C LEU A 119 -0.43 7.57 -4.72
N PRO A 120 0.58 6.96 -5.35
CA PRO A 120 0.39 6.01 -6.43
C PRO A 120 0.02 4.62 -5.88
N SER A 121 -0.57 3.79 -6.72
CA SER A 121 -0.72 2.37 -6.45
C SER A 121 -0.45 1.49 -7.68
N ALA A 122 -0.18 0.21 -7.42
CA ALA A 122 0.03 -0.81 -8.43
C ALA A 122 -0.58 -2.13 -7.97
N SER A 123 -1.44 -2.72 -8.81
CA SER A 123 -1.93 -4.09 -8.64
C SER A 123 -1.17 -5.00 -9.60
N LEU A 124 -0.29 -5.83 -9.06
CA LEU A 124 0.58 -6.70 -9.84
C LEU A 124 0.07 -8.14 -9.81
N GLY A 125 -0.18 -8.71 -10.98
CA GLY A 125 -0.54 -10.12 -11.14
C GLY A 125 0.67 -11.05 -11.05
N ALA A 126 0.41 -12.36 -11.09
CA ALA A 126 1.47 -13.34 -11.25
C ALA A 126 2.03 -13.27 -12.69
N LYS A 127 3.33 -13.56 -12.84
CA LYS A 127 3.92 -13.74 -14.16
C LYS A 127 3.35 -14.99 -14.83
N ASN A 128 3.01 -14.86 -16.11
CA ASN A 128 2.62 -15.98 -16.95
C ASN A 128 3.83 -16.85 -17.34
N LYS A 129 3.60 -17.88 -18.14
CA LYS A 129 4.68 -18.78 -18.62
C LYS A 129 5.73 -18.07 -19.49
N ASP A 130 5.35 -16.99 -20.13
CA ASP A 130 6.21 -16.19 -21.01
C ASP A 130 6.95 -15.06 -20.25
N GLY A 131 6.75 -14.99 -18.93
CA GLY A 131 7.38 -13.99 -18.07
C GLY A 131 6.62 -12.66 -18.01
N GLU A 132 5.52 -12.51 -18.76
CA GLU A 132 4.70 -11.32 -18.77
C GLU A 132 3.82 -11.25 -17.50
N MET A 133 3.63 -10.05 -16.98
CA MET A 133 2.81 -9.78 -15.80
C MET A 133 1.69 -8.82 -16.16
N ARG A 134 0.45 -9.23 -15.94
CA ARG A 134 -0.68 -8.30 -15.99
C ARG A 134 -0.61 -7.37 -14.79
N ALA A 135 -0.76 -6.08 -15.02
CA ALA A 135 -0.70 -5.10 -13.96
C ALA A 135 -1.69 -3.96 -14.23
N MET A 136 -2.14 -3.33 -13.16
CA MET A 136 -2.93 -2.10 -13.20
C MET A 136 -2.25 -1.06 -12.33
N TYR A 137 -2.14 0.16 -12.83
CA TYR A 137 -1.49 1.28 -12.16
C TYR A 137 -2.48 2.42 -12.08
N GLU A 138 -2.79 2.85 -10.88
CA GLU A 138 -3.77 3.91 -10.65
C GLU A 138 -3.44 4.69 -9.36
N PRO A 139 -3.90 5.94 -9.21
CA PRO A 139 -3.92 6.61 -7.93
C PRO A 139 -4.75 5.83 -6.91
N ILE A 140 -4.45 5.95 -5.61
CA ILE A 140 -5.29 5.32 -4.57
C ILE A 140 -6.65 6.01 -4.42
N HIS A 141 -6.74 7.30 -4.80
CA HIS A 141 -8.01 8.05 -4.71
C HIS A 141 -9.00 7.67 -5.82
N GLY A 142 -10.28 7.83 -5.54
CA GLY A 142 -11.36 7.65 -6.52
C GLY A 142 -11.42 8.76 -7.58
N SER A 143 -12.46 8.72 -8.42
CA SER A 143 -12.64 9.64 -9.56
C SER A 143 -13.05 11.07 -9.17
N ALA A 144 -13.53 11.30 -7.93
CA ALA A 144 -13.94 12.60 -7.39
C ALA A 144 -14.75 13.47 -8.38
N PRO A 145 -15.92 13.01 -8.86
CA PRO A 145 -16.68 13.69 -9.89
C PRO A 145 -17.15 15.09 -9.50
N ASP A 146 -17.26 15.36 -8.21
CA ASP A 146 -17.63 16.64 -7.62
C ASP A 146 -16.62 17.77 -7.89
N ILE A 147 -15.36 17.45 -8.16
CA ILE A 147 -14.31 18.41 -8.50
C ILE A 147 -13.92 18.39 -9.99
N ALA A 148 -14.59 17.58 -10.81
CA ALA A 148 -14.30 17.49 -12.24
C ALA A 148 -14.48 18.88 -12.92
N GLY A 149 -13.52 19.26 -13.76
CA GLY A 149 -13.52 20.53 -14.46
C GLY A 149 -13.19 21.78 -13.63
N LYS A 150 -12.97 21.63 -12.30
CA LYS A 150 -12.69 22.78 -11.41
C LYS A 150 -11.19 23.13 -11.30
N GLY A 151 -10.29 22.37 -11.91
CA GLY A 151 -8.85 22.60 -11.83
C GLY A 151 -8.26 22.38 -10.42
N LEU A 152 -8.93 21.59 -9.58
CA LEU A 152 -8.54 21.34 -8.17
C LEU A 152 -7.78 20.03 -7.98
N ALA A 153 -7.86 19.10 -8.93
CA ALA A 153 -7.24 17.79 -8.83
C ALA A 153 -5.71 17.89 -8.85
N ASN A 154 -5.06 17.15 -7.93
CA ASN A 154 -3.62 16.99 -7.94
C ASN A 154 -3.22 15.79 -8.83
N PRO A 155 -2.47 15.96 -9.93
CA PRO A 155 -2.13 14.89 -10.84
C PRO A 155 -0.94 14.03 -10.41
N ILE A 156 -0.27 14.35 -9.30
CA ILE A 156 1.00 13.74 -8.89
C ILE A 156 0.83 12.24 -8.67
N ALA A 157 -0.25 11.78 -8.04
CA ALA A 157 -0.50 10.35 -7.83
C ALA A 157 -0.56 9.58 -9.17
N THR A 158 -1.21 10.13 -10.19
CA THR A 158 -1.27 9.52 -11.53
C THR A 158 0.11 9.48 -12.20
N ILE A 159 0.88 10.55 -12.09
CA ILE A 159 2.24 10.64 -12.62
C ILE A 159 3.15 9.61 -11.96
N LEU A 160 3.07 9.47 -10.63
CA LEU A 160 3.85 8.48 -9.88
C LEU A 160 3.37 7.04 -10.15
N SER A 161 2.07 6.81 -10.37
CA SER A 161 1.56 5.51 -10.82
C SER A 161 2.14 5.13 -12.18
N PHE A 162 2.28 6.08 -13.10
CA PHE A 162 2.97 5.86 -14.37
C PHE A 162 4.47 5.55 -14.17
N ALA A 163 5.15 6.20 -13.24
CA ALA A 163 6.52 5.85 -12.88
C ALA A 163 6.64 4.39 -12.37
N MET A 164 5.64 3.91 -11.60
CA MET A 164 5.57 2.50 -11.21
C MET A 164 5.39 1.57 -12.42
N ALA A 165 4.57 1.95 -13.41
CA ALA A 165 4.41 1.19 -14.65
C ALA A 165 5.73 1.08 -15.43
N LEU A 166 6.45 2.19 -15.56
CA LEU A 166 7.79 2.20 -16.19
C LEU A 166 8.74 1.24 -15.49
N ARG A 167 8.72 1.21 -14.15
CA ARG A 167 9.62 0.38 -13.34
C ARG A 167 9.26 -1.10 -13.35
N TYR A 168 7.98 -1.44 -13.12
CA TYR A 168 7.58 -2.82 -12.85
C TYR A 168 7.13 -3.60 -14.09
N SER A 169 6.55 -2.93 -15.10
CA SER A 169 6.08 -3.61 -16.31
C SER A 169 6.99 -3.41 -17.51
N LEU A 170 7.65 -2.26 -17.63
CA LEU A 170 8.43 -1.90 -18.81
C LEU A 170 9.94 -1.98 -18.61
N ASP A 171 10.41 -2.23 -17.38
CA ASP A 171 11.83 -2.28 -16.98
C ASP A 171 12.62 -0.99 -17.35
N LEU A 172 11.94 0.14 -17.43
CA LEU A 172 12.48 1.46 -17.74
C LEU A 172 12.83 2.22 -16.43
N ASN A 173 13.79 1.68 -15.68
CA ASN A 173 14.12 2.21 -14.35
C ASN A 173 14.69 3.63 -14.38
N LYS A 174 15.46 3.99 -15.40
CA LYS A 174 16.06 5.34 -15.54
C LYS A 174 14.99 6.39 -15.75
N GLU A 175 14.03 6.11 -16.59
CA GLU A 175 12.89 6.96 -16.92
C GLU A 175 11.99 7.13 -15.70
N ALA A 176 11.72 6.04 -14.96
CA ALA A 176 10.97 6.09 -13.71
C ALA A 176 11.63 7.01 -12.68
N VAL A 177 12.94 6.87 -12.46
CA VAL A 177 13.71 7.73 -11.53
C VAL A 177 13.72 9.18 -11.99
N SER A 178 13.86 9.44 -13.30
CA SER A 178 13.83 10.80 -13.83
C SER A 178 12.46 11.47 -13.59
N LEU A 179 11.38 10.73 -13.79
CA LEU A 179 10.01 11.23 -13.55
C LEU A 179 9.76 11.50 -12.05
N GLU A 180 10.17 10.58 -11.17
CA GLU A 180 10.07 10.77 -9.71
C GLU A 180 10.85 11.99 -9.23
N LYS A 181 12.07 12.18 -9.76
CA LYS A 181 12.88 13.34 -9.44
C LYS A 181 12.24 14.65 -9.90
N ALA A 182 11.66 14.68 -11.09
CA ALA A 182 10.94 15.88 -11.58
C ALA A 182 9.77 16.27 -10.65
N VAL A 183 9.04 15.27 -10.13
CA VAL A 183 7.98 15.50 -9.13
C VAL A 183 8.55 16.05 -7.82
N GLN A 184 9.68 15.51 -7.34
CA GLN A 184 10.33 16.00 -6.13
C GLN A 184 10.84 17.45 -6.29
N ASP A 185 11.48 17.75 -7.41
CA ASP A 185 11.99 19.09 -7.70
C ASP A 185 10.84 20.11 -7.77
N LEU A 186 9.72 19.75 -8.38
CA LEU A 186 8.51 20.59 -8.42
C LEU A 186 7.95 20.85 -7.02
N SER A 187 7.91 19.84 -6.15
CA SER A 187 7.44 19.95 -4.76
C SER A 187 8.30 20.93 -3.97
N LEU A 188 9.63 20.88 -4.12
CA LEU A 188 10.55 21.80 -3.46
C LEU A 188 10.36 23.25 -3.93
N ILE A 189 10.12 23.48 -5.20
CA ILE A 189 9.86 24.82 -5.77
C ILE A 189 8.57 25.40 -5.18
N HIS A 190 7.51 24.61 -5.01
CA HIS A 190 6.25 25.07 -4.42
C HIS A 190 6.39 25.42 -2.94
N ILE A 191 7.09 24.64 -2.15
CA ILE A 191 7.38 24.94 -0.74
C ILE A 191 8.15 26.25 -0.61
N TRP A 192 9.08 26.53 -1.50
CA TRP A 192 9.86 27.76 -1.51
C TRP A 192 9.00 29.00 -1.87
N ARG A 193 8.07 28.87 -2.82
CA ARG A 193 7.12 29.93 -3.17
C ARG A 193 6.15 30.25 -2.03
N CYS A 194 5.61 29.25 -1.36
CA CYS A 194 4.74 29.46 -0.20
C CYS A 194 5.45 30.19 0.94
N ARG A 195 6.72 29.88 1.22
CA ARG A 195 7.50 30.60 2.24
C ARG A 195 7.74 32.06 1.88
N ARG A 196 7.91 32.42 0.60
CA ARG A 196 7.99 33.81 0.16
C ARG A 196 6.68 34.58 0.21
N ALA A 197 5.55 33.89 0.07
CA ALA A 197 4.22 34.52 0.15
C ALA A 197 3.78 34.80 1.60
N ILE A 198 4.44 34.21 2.61
CA ILE A 198 4.16 34.44 4.04
C ILE A 198 5.05 35.55 4.61
N THR A 199 6.00 36.05 3.85
CA THR A 199 6.92 37.14 4.26
C THR A 199 6.66 38.47 3.54
N CYS A 200 5.44 38.65 3.00
CA CYS A 200 4.97 39.94 2.47
C CYS A 200 3.88 40.53 3.36
#